data_47b76ddaeb37881f3b62390ec534611a
#
_entry.id   47b76ddaeb37881f3b62390ec534611a
#
_cell.length_a   1.000
_cell.length_b   1.000
_cell.length_c   1.000
_cell.angle_alpha   90.00
_cell.angle_beta   90.00
_cell.angle_gamma   90.00
#
_symmetry.space_group_name_H-M   'P 1'
#
loop_
_entity.id
_entity.type
_entity.pdbx_description
1 polymer ?
#
loop_
_entity_poly.entity_id
_entity_poly.type
_entity_poly.pdbx_seq_one_letter_code
_entity_poly.pdbx_strand_id
1 'polypeptide(L)'
;DTAFRVCFGDPDQGTLAAQELTSKYKKIGAIYDTSDTYSQGIYDAFKAKMNELGVSYIEQTFDKENKRDFSTQVAALKDCDVIFLPIYYTEAGLIAKTCVSKGCSAVLFGCDGLDGVASQIDSTVKNQIKYITPFDVNSKEEKVSKFVNSYKAKYNALPDQFAADAYDAVYAVFNAMKKT
;
A
#
# COMPACT_ATOMS: atom_id res chain seq x y z
N ASP A 1 -21.30 13.33 14.87
CA ASP A 1 -20.51 12.23 14.31
C ASP A 1 -20.23 11.20 15.39
N THR A 2 -20.45 9.94 15.03
CA THR A 2 -20.26 8.79 15.92
C THR A 2 -19.18 7.82 15.41
N ALA A 3 -18.53 8.15 14.28
CA ALA A 3 -17.46 7.39 13.69
C ALA A 3 -16.12 8.14 13.82
N PHE A 4 -15.09 7.42 14.27
CA PHE A 4 -13.73 7.95 14.45
C PHE A 4 -12.73 7.02 13.78
N ARG A 5 -11.65 7.59 13.27
CA ARG A 5 -10.58 6.88 12.59
C ARG A 5 -9.24 7.21 13.24
N VAL A 6 -8.37 6.22 13.40
CA VAL A 6 -7.01 6.38 13.94
C VAL A 6 -5.93 6.38 12.84
N CYS A 7 -6.23 5.80 11.66
CA CYS A 7 -5.33 5.86 10.49
C CYS A 7 -5.46 7.18 9.72
N PHE A 8 -4.50 7.48 8.86
CA PHE A 8 -4.56 8.64 7.95
C PHE A 8 -5.59 8.44 6.81
N GLY A 9 -5.83 9.50 6.02
CA GLY A 9 -6.82 9.47 4.95
C GLY A 9 -6.30 8.79 3.68
N ASP A 10 -7.12 7.95 3.06
CA ASP A 10 -6.76 7.27 1.81
C ASP A 10 -6.39 8.26 0.68
N PRO A 11 -7.13 9.38 0.45
CA PRO A 11 -6.77 10.36 -0.57
C PRO A 11 -5.38 10.99 -0.36
N ASP A 12 -4.94 11.16 0.90
CA ASP A 12 -3.61 11.71 1.19
C ASP A 12 -2.50 10.80 0.67
N GLN A 13 -2.68 9.48 0.74
CA GLN A 13 -1.75 8.50 0.20
C GLN A 13 -1.59 8.65 -1.32
N GLY A 14 -2.70 8.82 -2.05
CA GLY A 14 -2.68 9.02 -3.50
C GLY A 14 -1.94 10.29 -3.89
N THR A 15 -2.20 11.39 -3.18
CA THR A 15 -1.53 12.67 -3.40
C THR A 15 -0.02 12.57 -3.14
N LEU A 16 0.38 11.98 -2.02
CA LEU A 16 1.78 11.78 -1.66
C LEU A 16 2.49 10.84 -2.65
N ALA A 17 1.84 9.76 -3.06
CA ALA A 17 2.38 8.84 -4.07
C ALA A 17 2.68 9.57 -5.38
N ALA A 18 1.76 10.39 -5.89
CA ALA A 18 1.97 11.15 -7.12
C ALA A 18 3.19 12.08 -7.01
N GLN A 19 3.33 12.82 -5.91
CA GLN A 19 4.47 13.69 -5.64
C GLN A 19 5.80 12.92 -5.59
N GLU A 20 5.82 11.83 -4.84
CA GLU A 20 7.01 10.99 -4.67
C GLU A 20 7.44 10.36 -5.99
N LEU A 21 6.49 9.78 -6.75
CA LEU A 21 6.80 9.06 -7.97
C LEU A 21 7.26 10.00 -9.08
N THR A 22 6.61 11.15 -9.26
CA THR A 22 7.00 12.12 -10.28
C THR A 22 8.37 12.76 -10.02
N SER A 23 8.79 12.82 -8.75
CA SER A 23 10.11 13.34 -8.39
C SER A 23 11.26 12.38 -8.73
N LYS A 24 10.99 11.07 -8.86
CA LYS A 24 12.02 10.02 -8.93
C LYS A 24 12.00 9.20 -10.22
N TYR A 25 10.85 9.10 -10.89
CA TYR A 25 10.63 8.19 -12.01
C TYR A 25 10.09 8.93 -13.23
N LYS A 26 10.46 8.45 -14.43
CA LYS A 26 10.03 9.05 -15.69
C LYS A 26 8.85 8.32 -16.33
N LYS A 27 8.87 6.99 -16.26
CA LYS A 27 7.83 6.13 -16.82
C LYS A 27 7.02 5.52 -15.69
N ILE A 28 5.85 6.07 -15.45
CA ILE A 28 4.98 5.67 -14.34
C ILE A 28 3.81 4.87 -14.90
N GLY A 29 3.54 3.72 -14.30
CA GLY A 29 2.32 2.95 -14.49
C GLY A 29 1.47 2.94 -13.24
N ALA A 30 0.20 2.59 -13.35
CA ALA A 30 -0.70 2.34 -12.24
C ALA A 30 -1.60 1.15 -12.53
N ILE A 31 -1.87 0.31 -11.51
CA ILE A 31 -2.88 -0.76 -11.55
C ILE A 31 -3.77 -0.60 -10.32
N TYR A 32 -5.08 -0.48 -10.52
CA TYR A 32 -6.04 -0.31 -9.42
C TYR A 32 -7.30 -1.14 -9.61
N ASP A 33 -8.01 -1.40 -8.50
CA ASP A 33 -9.27 -2.15 -8.47
C ASP A 33 -10.45 -1.17 -8.63
N THR A 34 -11.19 -1.29 -9.74
CA THR A 34 -12.38 -0.45 -10.01
C THR A 34 -13.60 -0.85 -9.19
N SER A 35 -13.56 -1.96 -8.51
CA SER A 35 -14.66 -2.48 -7.69
C SER A 35 -14.48 -2.26 -6.20
N ASP A 36 -13.34 -1.70 -5.79
CA ASP A 36 -13.00 -1.46 -4.38
C ASP A 36 -12.89 0.04 -4.08
N THR A 37 -13.60 0.51 -3.06
CA THR A 37 -13.68 1.94 -2.71
C THR A 37 -12.38 2.50 -2.15
N TYR A 38 -11.58 1.69 -1.45
CA TYR A 38 -10.25 2.05 -0.98
C TYR A 38 -9.31 2.31 -2.17
N SER A 39 -9.23 1.33 -3.08
CA SER A 39 -8.39 1.41 -4.27
C SER A 39 -8.75 2.59 -5.15
N GLN A 40 -10.06 2.79 -5.43
CA GLN A 40 -10.55 3.92 -6.22
C GLN A 40 -10.28 5.26 -5.54
N GLY A 41 -10.56 5.40 -4.25
CA GLY A 41 -10.38 6.66 -3.54
C GLY A 41 -8.94 7.15 -3.54
N ILE A 42 -7.97 6.25 -3.37
CA ILE A 42 -6.55 6.56 -3.47
C ILE A 42 -6.17 6.89 -4.92
N TYR A 43 -6.63 6.08 -5.88
CA TYR A 43 -6.32 6.29 -7.29
C TYR A 43 -6.86 7.63 -7.81
N ASP A 44 -8.08 8.02 -7.44
CA ASP A 44 -8.68 9.29 -7.85
C ASP A 44 -7.86 10.49 -7.36
N ALA A 45 -7.37 10.45 -6.12
CA ALA A 45 -6.49 11.48 -5.57
C ALA A 45 -5.12 11.48 -6.29
N PHE A 46 -4.55 10.30 -6.57
CA PHE A 46 -3.34 10.16 -7.38
C PHE A 46 -3.52 10.78 -8.76
N LYS A 47 -4.59 10.42 -9.47
CA LYS A 47 -4.92 10.92 -10.81
C LYS A 47 -5.10 12.44 -10.82
N ALA A 48 -5.82 12.99 -9.84
CA ALA A 48 -6.00 14.44 -9.71
C ALA A 48 -4.64 15.15 -9.55
N LYS A 49 -3.76 14.60 -8.71
CA LYS A 49 -2.43 15.17 -8.48
C LYS A 49 -1.50 15.02 -9.70
N MET A 50 -1.54 13.90 -10.40
CA MET A 50 -0.80 13.70 -11.66
C MET A 50 -1.21 14.73 -12.71
N ASN A 51 -2.52 14.99 -12.84
CA ASN A 51 -3.05 16.02 -13.75
C ASN A 51 -2.58 17.43 -13.35
N GLU A 52 -2.62 17.75 -12.05
CA GLU A 52 -2.11 19.04 -11.54
C GLU A 52 -0.63 19.24 -11.88
N LEU A 53 0.17 18.16 -11.77
CA LEU A 53 1.60 18.18 -12.08
C LEU A 53 1.91 18.13 -13.58
N GLY A 54 0.91 17.90 -14.44
CA GLY A 54 1.08 17.80 -15.89
C GLY A 54 1.87 16.56 -16.33
N VAL A 55 1.88 15.48 -15.54
CA VAL A 55 2.64 14.26 -15.80
C VAL A 55 1.74 13.16 -16.34
N SER A 56 2.11 12.62 -17.50
CA SER A 56 1.43 11.46 -18.10
C SER A 56 1.91 10.15 -17.50
N TYR A 57 1.02 9.18 -17.41
CA TYR A 57 1.30 7.82 -16.94
C TYR A 57 0.40 6.81 -17.67
N ILE A 58 0.67 5.52 -17.51
CA ILE A 58 -0.13 4.44 -18.13
C ILE A 58 -1.00 3.82 -17.04
N GLU A 59 -2.33 3.84 -17.20
CA GLU A 59 -3.25 3.20 -16.27
C GLU A 59 -3.71 1.84 -16.77
N GLN A 60 -3.87 0.91 -15.84
CA GLN A 60 -4.47 -0.40 -16.02
C GLN A 60 -5.43 -0.65 -14.86
N THR A 61 -6.43 -1.46 -15.10
CA THR A 61 -7.45 -1.77 -14.11
C THR A 61 -7.70 -3.26 -13.98
N PHE A 62 -8.33 -3.63 -12.90
CA PHE A 62 -9.00 -4.91 -12.70
C PHE A 62 -10.25 -4.70 -11.84
N ASP A 63 -11.01 -5.76 -11.63
CA ASP A 63 -12.19 -5.79 -10.79
C ASP A 63 -12.28 -7.10 -10.00
N LYS A 64 -13.29 -7.24 -9.15
CA LYS A 64 -13.50 -8.43 -8.30
C LYS A 64 -13.59 -9.75 -9.06
N GLU A 65 -14.01 -9.73 -10.34
CA GLU A 65 -14.14 -10.93 -11.16
C GLU A 65 -12.80 -11.32 -11.82
N ASN A 66 -11.90 -10.35 -12.04
CA ASN A 66 -10.66 -10.47 -12.81
C ASN A 66 -9.39 -10.18 -11.97
N LYS A 67 -9.35 -10.60 -10.71
CA LYS A 67 -8.26 -10.30 -9.79
C LYS A 67 -7.28 -11.46 -9.51
N ARG A 68 -7.16 -12.39 -10.45
CA ARG A 68 -6.27 -13.56 -10.30
C ARG A 68 -5.16 -13.63 -11.34
N ASP A 69 -5.37 -13.05 -12.53
CA ASP A 69 -4.37 -13.01 -13.61
C ASP A 69 -4.13 -11.56 -14.03
N PHE A 70 -2.91 -11.11 -13.84
CA PHE A 70 -2.44 -9.76 -14.16
C PHE A 70 -1.51 -9.72 -15.37
N SER A 71 -1.49 -10.78 -16.17
CA SER A 71 -0.59 -10.92 -17.32
C SER A 71 -0.72 -9.78 -18.31
N THR A 72 -1.94 -9.34 -18.60
CA THR A 72 -2.21 -8.25 -19.54
C THR A 72 -1.74 -6.89 -18.98
N GLN A 73 -2.10 -6.61 -17.73
CA GLN A 73 -1.75 -5.35 -17.06
C GLN A 73 -0.23 -5.21 -16.93
N VAL A 74 0.44 -6.26 -16.47
CA VAL A 74 1.90 -6.24 -16.29
C VAL A 74 2.61 -6.15 -17.63
N ALA A 75 2.12 -6.84 -18.68
CA ALA A 75 2.69 -6.73 -20.02
C ALA A 75 2.61 -5.32 -20.59
N ALA A 76 1.49 -4.61 -20.35
CA ALA A 76 1.32 -3.22 -20.77
C ALA A 76 2.27 -2.24 -20.02
N LEU A 77 2.70 -2.59 -18.81
CA LEU A 77 3.51 -1.74 -17.94
C LEU A 77 4.96 -2.22 -17.79
N LYS A 78 5.40 -3.24 -18.53
CA LYS A 78 6.72 -3.86 -18.34
C LYS A 78 7.90 -2.92 -18.50
N ASP A 79 7.73 -1.85 -19.29
CA ASP A 79 8.77 -0.86 -19.59
C ASP A 79 8.66 0.39 -18.68
N CYS A 80 7.80 0.37 -17.68
CA CYS A 80 7.71 1.42 -16.67
C CYS A 80 8.87 1.30 -15.66
N ASP A 81 9.30 2.45 -15.12
CA ASP A 81 10.29 2.50 -14.04
C ASP A 81 9.64 2.10 -12.70
N VAL A 82 8.36 2.46 -12.54
CA VAL A 82 7.58 2.20 -11.34
C VAL A 82 6.12 1.92 -11.71
N ILE A 83 5.48 1.03 -10.95
CA ILE A 83 4.04 0.74 -11.03
C ILE A 83 3.42 1.08 -9.69
N PHE A 84 2.48 2.02 -9.69
CA PHE A 84 1.68 2.39 -8.53
C PHE A 84 0.55 1.38 -8.31
N LEU A 85 0.43 0.88 -7.09
CA LEU A 85 -0.47 -0.19 -6.69
C LEU A 85 -1.28 0.25 -5.45
N PRO A 86 -2.33 1.08 -5.60
CA PRO A 86 -3.26 1.39 -4.51
C PRO A 86 -4.25 0.24 -4.28
N ILE A 87 -3.73 -0.90 -3.86
CA ILE A 87 -4.45 -2.18 -3.73
C ILE A 87 -3.98 -2.91 -2.48
N TYR A 88 -4.57 -4.07 -2.19
CA TYR A 88 -4.15 -4.88 -1.05
C TYR A 88 -3.02 -5.84 -1.41
N TYR A 89 -2.34 -6.30 -0.36
CA TYR A 89 -1.13 -7.14 -0.45
C TYR A 89 -1.32 -8.46 -1.20
N THR A 90 -2.52 -9.02 -1.21
CA THR A 90 -2.82 -10.28 -1.93
C THR A 90 -2.66 -10.11 -3.44
N GLU A 91 -3.34 -9.13 -4.02
CA GLU A 91 -3.27 -8.81 -5.44
C GLU A 91 -1.87 -8.28 -5.81
N ALA A 92 -1.27 -7.46 -4.94
CA ALA A 92 0.09 -6.97 -5.12
C ALA A 92 1.12 -8.12 -5.20
N GLY A 93 0.97 -9.16 -4.38
CA GLY A 93 1.79 -10.36 -4.43
C GLY A 93 1.65 -11.12 -5.75
N LEU A 94 0.43 -11.24 -6.30
CA LEU A 94 0.18 -11.85 -7.60
C LEU A 94 0.82 -11.02 -8.73
N ILE A 95 0.69 -9.70 -8.68
CA ILE A 95 1.33 -8.78 -9.65
C ILE A 95 2.84 -8.93 -9.58
N ALA A 96 3.44 -8.98 -8.40
CA ALA A 96 4.88 -9.16 -8.23
C ALA A 96 5.39 -10.46 -8.86
N LYS A 97 4.69 -11.58 -8.65
CA LYS A 97 4.99 -12.87 -9.31
C LYS A 97 4.81 -12.80 -10.82
N THR A 98 3.79 -12.08 -11.28
CA THR A 98 3.55 -11.86 -12.71
C THR A 98 4.66 -11.03 -13.33
N CYS A 99 5.22 -10.04 -12.61
CA CYS A 99 6.39 -9.28 -13.06
C CYS A 99 7.58 -10.19 -13.34
N VAL A 100 7.85 -11.19 -12.48
CA VAL A 100 8.91 -12.19 -12.73
C VAL A 100 8.68 -12.92 -14.04
N SER A 101 7.48 -13.45 -14.24
CA SER A 101 7.14 -14.24 -15.44
C SER A 101 7.14 -13.44 -16.74
N LYS A 102 6.89 -12.13 -16.67
CA LYS A 102 6.87 -11.21 -17.82
C LYS A 102 8.17 -10.43 -18.03
N GLY A 103 9.18 -10.61 -17.15
CA GLY A 103 10.43 -9.87 -17.23
C GLY A 103 10.26 -8.38 -16.94
N CYS A 104 9.29 -8.00 -16.11
CA CYS A 104 9.07 -6.63 -15.66
C CYS A 104 9.95 -6.35 -14.43
N SER A 105 10.84 -5.36 -14.51
CA SER A 105 11.75 -4.97 -13.43
C SER A 105 11.33 -3.68 -12.71
N ALA A 106 10.14 -3.18 -12.98
CA ALA A 106 9.62 -1.95 -12.36
C ALA A 106 9.64 -2.03 -10.83
N VAL A 107 9.86 -0.90 -10.18
CA VAL A 107 9.58 -0.77 -8.75
C VAL A 107 8.06 -0.88 -8.53
N LEU A 108 7.64 -1.67 -7.56
CA LEU A 108 6.24 -1.74 -7.16
C LEU A 108 6.04 -0.82 -5.97
N PHE A 109 5.20 0.19 -6.13
CA PHE A 109 4.97 1.21 -5.10
C PHE A 109 3.49 1.25 -4.72
N GLY A 110 3.19 1.08 -3.46
CA GLY A 110 1.81 1.07 -2.98
C GLY A 110 1.56 1.95 -1.76
N CYS A 111 0.44 1.68 -1.16
CA CYS A 111 -0.08 2.35 0.02
C CYS A 111 -0.11 1.37 1.19
N ASP A 112 -0.75 1.76 2.28
CA ASP A 112 -0.85 0.96 3.50
C ASP A 112 -1.44 -0.45 3.29
N GLY A 113 -2.33 -0.62 2.29
CA GLY A 113 -2.86 -1.93 1.90
C GLY A 113 -1.81 -2.95 1.46
N LEU A 114 -0.57 -2.53 1.15
CA LEU A 114 0.54 -3.43 0.85
C LEU A 114 1.23 -4.00 2.10
N ASP A 115 0.89 -3.53 3.29
CA ASP A 115 1.46 -4.12 4.50
C ASP A 115 1.06 -5.59 4.62
N GLY A 116 2.06 -6.47 4.78
CA GLY A 116 1.88 -7.92 4.69
C GLY A 116 2.27 -8.55 3.35
N VAL A 117 2.60 -7.78 2.31
CA VAL A 117 2.98 -8.29 0.98
C VAL A 117 4.17 -9.26 1.02
N ALA A 118 5.05 -9.12 1.97
CA ALA A 118 6.19 -10.02 2.16
C ALA A 118 5.77 -11.49 2.38
N SER A 119 4.57 -11.73 2.93
CA SER A 119 4.01 -13.08 3.11
C SER A 119 3.48 -13.69 1.81
N GLN A 120 3.26 -12.89 0.78
CA GLN A 120 2.68 -13.30 -0.50
C GLN A 120 3.73 -13.59 -1.58
N ILE A 121 4.98 -13.23 -1.35
CA ILE A 121 6.07 -13.35 -2.32
C ILE A 121 7.16 -14.31 -1.81
N ASP A 122 7.99 -14.75 -2.72
CA ASP A 122 9.15 -15.60 -2.42
C ASP A 122 10.44 -15.02 -3.03
N SER A 123 11.53 -15.74 -2.89
CA SER A 123 12.87 -15.29 -3.35
C SER A 123 13.01 -15.13 -4.86
N THR A 124 12.02 -15.53 -5.67
CA THR A 124 12.03 -15.31 -7.13
C THR A 124 11.67 -13.88 -7.50
N VAL A 125 10.88 -13.20 -6.66
CA VAL A 125 10.54 -11.79 -6.84
C VAL A 125 11.76 -10.93 -6.52
N LYS A 126 12.26 -10.22 -7.53
CA LYS A 126 13.42 -9.31 -7.42
C LYS A 126 13.03 -7.84 -7.49
N ASN A 127 11.79 -7.56 -7.81
CA ASN A 127 11.28 -6.20 -7.83
C ASN A 127 11.43 -5.56 -6.45
N GLN A 128 11.90 -4.31 -6.41
CA GLN A 128 11.84 -3.52 -5.19
C GLN A 128 10.37 -3.20 -4.90
N ILE A 129 9.90 -3.50 -3.70
CA ILE A 129 8.54 -3.18 -3.24
C ILE A 129 8.66 -2.10 -2.17
N LYS A 130 7.91 -1.02 -2.35
CA LYS A 130 7.84 0.11 -1.42
C LYS A 130 6.37 0.45 -1.17
N TYR A 131 6.05 0.94 0.01
CA TYR A 131 4.71 1.43 0.30
C TYR A 131 4.73 2.51 1.38
N ILE A 132 3.69 3.32 1.38
CA ILE A 132 3.45 4.31 2.41
C ILE A 132 2.83 3.59 3.61
N THR A 133 3.36 3.83 4.80
CA THR A 133 2.80 3.30 6.05
C THR A 133 3.02 4.30 7.18
N PRO A 134 2.08 4.45 8.12
CA PRO A 134 2.26 5.26 9.32
C PRO A 134 3.05 4.54 10.41
N PHE A 135 3.29 3.22 10.25
CA PHE A 135 3.89 2.37 11.29
C PHE A 135 5.21 1.79 10.83
N ASP A 136 6.27 2.09 11.57
CA ASP A 136 7.59 1.47 11.39
C ASP A 136 7.85 0.47 12.53
N VAL A 137 7.73 -0.82 12.23
CA VAL A 137 8.00 -1.92 13.15
C VAL A 137 9.44 -1.91 13.72
N ASN A 138 10.38 -1.24 13.05
CA ASN A 138 11.78 -1.09 13.46
C ASN A 138 12.06 0.22 14.20
N SER A 139 11.05 1.04 14.45
CA SER A 139 11.18 2.29 15.16
C SER A 139 11.84 2.11 16.54
N LYS A 140 12.75 3.03 16.88
CA LYS A 140 13.44 3.06 18.17
C LYS A 140 12.66 3.82 19.26
N GLU A 141 11.51 4.38 18.93
CA GLU A 141 10.65 5.03 19.90
C GLU A 141 10.19 4.02 20.95
N GLU A 142 10.24 4.44 22.22
CA GLU A 142 9.97 3.55 23.36
C GLU A 142 8.57 2.92 23.30
N LYS A 143 7.56 3.71 22.91
CA LYS A 143 6.17 3.24 22.80
C LYS A 143 6.03 2.16 21.73
N VAL A 144 6.62 2.40 20.56
CA VAL A 144 6.60 1.44 19.44
C VAL A 144 7.36 0.19 19.82
N SER A 145 8.57 0.30 20.35
CA SER A 145 9.38 -0.84 20.77
C SER A 145 8.69 -1.70 21.83
N LYS A 146 8.02 -1.09 22.81
CA LYS A 146 7.23 -1.83 23.81
C LYS A 146 6.06 -2.59 23.19
N PHE A 147 5.30 -1.94 22.29
CA PHE A 147 4.21 -2.59 21.58
C PHE A 147 4.71 -3.78 20.75
N VAL A 148 5.73 -3.58 19.92
CA VAL A 148 6.33 -4.64 19.06
C VAL A 148 6.81 -5.83 19.89
N ASN A 149 7.52 -5.57 20.99
CA ASN A 149 8.04 -6.64 21.87
C ASN A 149 6.90 -7.41 22.55
N SER A 150 5.88 -6.72 23.03
CA SER A 150 4.71 -7.36 23.66
C SER A 150 3.90 -8.19 22.68
N TYR A 151 3.71 -7.68 21.45
CA TYR A 151 3.02 -8.39 20.38
C TYR A 151 3.80 -9.66 19.98
N LYS A 152 5.11 -9.53 19.76
CA LYS A 152 5.98 -10.65 19.43
C LYS A 152 6.01 -11.72 20.52
N ALA A 153 6.06 -11.33 21.79
CA ALA A 153 6.02 -12.25 22.91
C ALA A 153 4.70 -13.05 22.98
N LYS A 154 3.58 -12.41 22.59
CA LYS A 154 2.25 -13.02 22.65
C LYS A 154 1.92 -13.88 21.44
N TYR A 155 2.28 -13.43 20.25
CA TYR A 155 1.84 -14.04 18.98
C TYR A 155 2.97 -14.74 18.20
N ASN A 156 4.23 -14.65 18.67
CA ASN A 156 5.42 -15.14 17.98
C ASN A 156 5.55 -14.63 16.53
N ALA A 157 5.06 -13.40 16.29
CA ALA A 157 5.08 -12.71 15.00
C ALA A 157 5.33 -11.21 15.23
N LEU A 158 5.81 -10.52 14.20
CA LEU A 158 5.87 -9.06 14.22
C LEU A 158 4.47 -8.49 13.92
N PRO A 159 4.08 -7.36 14.56
CA PRO A 159 2.85 -6.67 14.20
C PRO A 159 3.00 -5.98 12.84
N ASP A 160 1.91 -5.93 12.10
CA ASP A 160 1.71 -5.03 10.96
C ASP A 160 1.09 -3.70 11.45
N GLN A 161 0.85 -2.76 10.53
CA GLN A 161 0.20 -1.49 10.89
C GLN A 161 -1.23 -1.69 11.40
N PHE A 162 -1.98 -2.66 10.86
CA PHE A 162 -3.37 -2.90 11.27
C PHE A 162 -3.45 -3.35 12.73
N ALA A 163 -2.46 -4.12 13.19
CA ALA A 163 -2.33 -4.47 14.60
C ALA A 163 -2.01 -3.25 15.47
N ALA A 164 -1.19 -2.31 14.98
CA ALA A 164 -0.89 -1.06 15.67
C ALA A 164 -2.12 -0.14 15.74
N ASP A 165 -2.83 0.03 14.63
CA ASP A 165 -4.07 0.83 14.56
C ASP A 165 -5.14 0.28 15.50
N ALA A 166 -5.34 -1.03 15.53
CA ALA A 166 -6.28 -1.67 16.45
C ALA A 166 -5.91 -1.45 17.92
N TYR A 167 -4.61 -1.53 18.24
CA TYR A 167 -4.10 -1.24 19.58
C TYR A 167 -4.37 0.22 19.97
N ASP A 168 -4.06 1.16 19.11
CA ASP A 168 -4.27 2.59 19.35
C ASP A 168 -5.76 2.95 19.46
N ALA A 169 -6.62 2.33 18.64
CA ALA A 169 -8.07 2.52 18.72
C ALA A 169 -8.62 2.12 20.10
N VAL A 170 -8.19 0.97 20.64
CA VAL A 170 -8.60 0.53 21.99
C VAL A 170 -8.14 1.54 23.05
N TYR A 171 -6.91 2.02 22.97
CA TYR A 171 -6.40 3.03 23.92
C TYR A 171 -7.09 4.38 23.78
N ALA A 172 -7.45 4.79 22.58
CA ALA A 172 -8.22 6.03 22.35
C ALA A 172 -9.59 5.96 23.05
N VAL A 173 -10.33 4.86 22.90
CA VAL A 173 -11.61 4.64 23.58
C VAL A 173 -11.43 4.58 25.09
N PHE A 174 -10.46 3.80 25.58
CA PHE A 174 -10.19 3.65 27.00
C PHE A 174 -9.83 4.99 27.66
N ASN A 175 -9.02 5.81 27.01
CA ASN A 175 -8.66 7.13 27.52
C ASN A 175 -9.83 8.13 27.49
N ALA A 176 -10.71 8.03 26.49
CA ALA A 176 -11.94 8.82 26.45
C ALA A 176 -12.86 8.47 27.62
N MET A 177 -13.08 7.18 27.88
CA MET A 177 -13.92 6.70 28.99
C MET A 177 -13.41 7.12 30.36
N LYS A 178 -12.09 7.34 30.54
CA LYS A 178 -11.52 7.83 31.80
C LYS A 178 -11.76 9.32 32.06
N LYS A 179 -12.13 10.08 31.02
CA LYS A 179 -12.34 11.53 31.11
C LYS A 179 -13.80 11.90 31.32
N THR A 180 -14.71 10.93 31.20
CA THR A 180 -16.13 11.06 31.52
C THR A 180 -16.43 10.56 32.91
#